data_8463cccfddefef014843537118698faa
#
_entry.id   8463cccfddefef014843537118698faa
#
_cell.length_a   1.000
_cell.length_b   1.000
_cell.length_c   1.000
_cell.angle_alpha   90.00
_cell.angle_beta   90.00
_cell.angle_gamma   90.00
#
_symmetry.space_group_name_H-M   'P 1'
#
loop_
_entity.id
_entity.type
_entity.pdbx_description
1 polymer ?
#
loop_
_entity_poly.entity_id
_entity_poly.type
_entity_poly.pdbx_seq_one_letter_code
_entity_poly.pdbx_strand_id
1 'polypeptide(L)'
;MSEIHRIKCGNSNCYIVENGTSGILVDTGKKEFLNKVIEQCKAYNVKLIVLTHAHFDHAENAAQISNALGIPIGMNEKDCSLIKSNTNQRLSAESFLGKIVLSVSLKEFSAHTMEEFKPDVLLNDKDSLSAYGIDANVIALPGHTEGSIGLDVENTYL
;
A
#
# COMPACT_ATOMS: atom_id res chain seq x y z
N MET A 1 -13.04 17.43 7.41
CA MET A 1 -13.66 16.09 7.27
C MET A 1 -13.04 15.45 6.04
N SER A 2 -12.52 14.26 6.18
CA SER A 2 -11.86 13.55 5.10
C SER A 2 -12.86 12.71 4.31
N GLU A 3 -12.67 12.61 2.98
CA GLU A 3 -13.43 11.71 2.11
C GLU A 3 -12.54 10.56 1.63
N ILE A 4 -13.12 9.38 1.47
CA ILE A 4 -12.41 8.16 1.08
C ILE A 4 -12.96 7.66 -0.25
N HIS A 5 -12.11 7.66 -1.28
CA HIS A 5 -12.45 7.23 -2.63
C HIS A 5 -11.78 5.89 -2.96
N ARG A 6 -12.58 4.86 -3.24
CA ARG A 6 -12.07 3.55 -3.62
C ARG A 6 -11.77 3.46 -5.10
N ILE A 7 -10.56 3.04 -5.44
CA ILE A 7 -10.13 2.70 -6.81
C ILE A 7 -10.08 1.18 -6.92
N LYS A 8 -10.99 0.58 -7.68
CA LYS A 8 -10.98 -0.87 -7.92
C LYS A 8 -9.79 -1.26 -8.80
N CYS A 9 -8.94 -2.16 -8.32
CA CYS A 9 -7.72 -2.66 -8.98
C CYS A 9 -7.73 -4.19 -9.04
N GLY A 10 -8.77 -4.76 -9.64
CA GLY A 10 -8.94 -6.20 -9.72
C GLY A 10 -9.34 -6.82 -8.38
N ASN A 11 -8.51 -7.73 -7.85
CA ASN A 11 -8.74 -8.41 -6.58
C ASN A 11 -8.31 -7.55 -5.37
N SER A 12 -7.47 -6.55 -5.60
CA SER A 12 -7.09 -5.55 -4.59
C SER A 12 -7.81 -4.23 -4.83
N ASN A 13 -7.76 -3.32 -3.86
CA ASN A 13 -8.26 -1.96 -4.00
C ASN A 13 -7.17 -0.99 -3.57
N CYS A 14 -7.16 0.18 -4.20
CA CYS A 14 -6.45 1.34 -3.69
C CYS A 14 -7.47 2.35 -3.17
N TYR A 15 -7.05 3.22 -2.27
CA TYR A 15 -7.91 4.25 -1.75
C TYR A 15 -7.21 5.61 -1.83
N ILE A 16 -7.97 6.64 -2.11
CA ILE A 16 -7.52 8.02 -1.88
C ILE A 16 -8.30 8.56 -0.70
N VAL A 17 -7.56 9.04 0.29
CA VAL A 17 -8.10 9.80 1.42
C VAL A 17 -7.77 11.25 1.17
N GLU A 18 -8.78 12.13 1.11
CA GLU A 18 -8.59 13.54 0.78
C GLU A 18 -9.46 14.44 1.64
N ASN A 19 -9.17 15.75 1.67
CA ASN A 19 -9.90 16.76 2.46
C ASN A 19 -10.24 18.02 1.64
N GLY A 20 -10.29 17.93 0.32
CA GLY A 20 -10.53 19.04 -0.61
C GLY A 20 -9.28 19.83 -0.98
N THR A 21 -8.17 19.71 -0.25
CA THR A 21 -6.92 20.43 -0.52
C THR A 21 -5.72 19.52 -0.74
N SER A 22 -5.68 18.40 -0.05
CA SER A 22 -4.60 17.41 -0.09
C SER A 22 -5.19 16.00 -0.05
N GLY A 23 -4.49 15.05 -0.64
CA GLY A 23 -4.82 13.65 -0.59
C GLY A 23 -3.60 12.76 -0.29
N ILE A 24 -3.86 11.55 0.17
CA ILE A 24 -2.90 10.45 0.23
C ILE A 24 -3.44 9.27 -0.55
N LEU A 25 -2.55 8.53 -1.21
CA LEU A 25 -2.88 7.26 -1.86
C LEU A 25 -2.55 6.11 -0.91
N VAL A 26 -3.50 5.23 -0.66
CA VAL A 26 -3.31 3.99 0.10
C VAL A 26 -3.31 2.82 -0.86
N ASP A 27 -2.17 2.14 -0.96
CA ASP A 27 -1.84 1.10 -1.92
C ASP A 27 -1.86 1.57 -3.39
N THR A 28 -1.23 0.79 -4.26
CA THR A 28 -1.00 1.20 -5.65
C THR A 28 -1.55 0.23 -6.70
N GLY A 29 -1.95 -0.97 -6.26
CA GLY A 29 -2.48 -2.00 -7.14
C GLY A 29 -1.42 -2.60 -8.08
N LYS A 30 -1.90 -3.49 -8.98
CA LYS A 30 -1.10 -4.16 -9.99
C LYS A 30 -0.80 -3.25 -11.18
N LYS A 31 0.24 -3.59 -11.95
CA LYS A 31 0.77 -2.86 -13.10
C LYS A 31 -0.30 -2.42 -14.11
N GLU A 32 -1.29 -3.24 -14.38
CA GLU A 32 -2.37 -2.95 -15.33
C GLU A 32 -3.25 -1.75 -14.93
N PHE A 33 -3.24 -1.35 -13.65
CA PHE A 33 -4.01 -0.23 -13.12
C PHE A 33 -3.22 1.07 -13.00
N LEU A 34 -1.93 1.09 -13.35
CA LEU A 34 -1.02 2.22 -13.18
C LEU A 34 -1.63 3.55 -13.65
N ASN A 35 -2.04 3.63 -14.92
CA ASN A 35 -2.55 4.87 -15.50
C ASN A 35 -3.80 5.36 -14.78
N LYS A 36 -4.71 4.44 -14.45
CA LYS A 36 -5.94 4.75 -13.71
C LYS A 36 -5.63 5.36 -12.34
N VAL A 37 -4.68 4.78 -11.60
CA VAL A 37 -4.30 5.27 -10.28
C VAL A 37 -3.63 6.64 -10.38
N ILE A 38 -2.72 6.85 -11.35
CA ILE A 38 -2.07 8.15 -11.59
C ILE A 38 -3.10 9.25 -11.88
N GLU A 39 -4.09 8.98 -12.73
CA GLU A 39 -5.15 9.96 -13.06
C GLU A 39 -5.93 10.36 -11.81
N GLN A 40 -6.29 9.41 -10.96
CA GLN A 40 -6.97 9.68 -9.70
C GLN A 40 -6.08 10.48 -8.74
N CYS A 41 -4.80 10.12 -8.61
CA CYS A 41 -3.86 10.86 -7.76
C CYS A 41 -3.74 12.35 -8.17
N LYS A 42 -3.72 12.62 -9.48
CA LYS A 42 -3.70 14.01 -9.99
C LYS A 42 -4.97 14.77 -9.65
N ALA A 43 -6.13 14.12 -9.75
CA ALA A 43 -7.43 14.74 -9.47
C ALA A 43 -7.57 15.18 -8.00
N TYR A 44 -6.97 14.46 -7.07
CA TYR A 44 -7.08 14.68 -5.62
C TYR A 44 -5.82 15.26 -4.97
N ASN A 45 -4.88 15.82 -5.76
CA ASN A 45 -3.66 16.45 -5.24
C ASN A 45 -2.93 15.59 -4.20
N VAL A 46 -2.68 14.32 -4.54
CA VAL A 46 -2.02 13.34 -3.66
C VAL A 46 -0.59 13.77 -3.34
N LYS A 47 -0.21 13.70 -2.06
CA LYS A 47 1.08 14.15 -1.50
C LYS A 47 1.95 13.01 -0.96
N LEU A 48 1.38 11.84 -0.72
CA LEU A 48 2.06 10.69 -0.15
C LEU A 48 1.41 9.41 -0.68
N ILE A 49 2.22 8.41 -0.98
CA ILE A 49 1.80 7.02 -1.15
C ILE A 49 2.01 6.32 0.19
N VAL A 50 0.97 5.69 0.74
CA VAL A 50 1.05 4.82 1.92
C VAL A 50 0.84 3.39 1.46
N LEU A 51 1.80 2.51 1.69
CA LEU A 51 1.63 1.08 1.44
C LEU A 51 1.22 0.38 2.74
N THR A 52 0.07 -0.29 2.71
CA THR A 52 -0.40 -1.09 3.84
C THR A 52 0.55 -2.25 4.11
N HIS A 53 1.13 -2.82 3.06
CA HIS A 53 2.18 -3.82 3.07
C HIS A 53 2.80 -3.93 1.66
N ALA A 54 3.91 -4.65 1.51
CA ALA A 54 4.66 -4.64 0.25
C ALA A 54 4.47 -5.90 -0.62
N HIS A 55 3.29 -6.53 -0.62
CA HIS A 55 2.97 -7.52 -1.65
C HIS A 55 2.69 -6.83 -2.99
N PHE A 56 3.01 -7.53 -4.09
CA PHE A 56 2.99 -6.97 -5.45
C PHE A 56 1.63 -6.38 -5.83
N ASP A 57 0.53 -7.01 -5.44
CA ASP A 57 -0.82 -6.53 -5.75
C ASP A 57 -1.24 -5.26 -4.98
N HIS A 58 -0.41 -4.82 -4.03
CA HIS A 58 -0.54 -3.56 -3.29
C HIS A 58 0.55 -2.55 -3.67
N ALA A 59 1.77 -2.99 -3.99
CA ALA A 59 2.94 -2.13 -4.11
C ALA A 59 3.54 -2.04 -5.53
N GLU A 60 3.06 -2.82 -6.52
CA GLU A 60 3.72 -2.97 -7.83
C GLU A 60 3.89 -1.64 -8.58
N ASN A 61 2.99 -0.69 -8.41
CA ASN A 61 3.05 0.61 -9.08
C ASN A 61 3.70 1.71 -8.24
N ALA A 62 4.18 1.43 -7.02
CA ALA A 62 4.63 2.48 -6.09
C ALA A 62 5.78 3.32 -6.65
N ALA A 63 6.84 2.69 -7.17
CA ALA A 63 7.97 3.39 -7.77
C ALA A 63 7.54 4.26 -8.96
N GLN A 64 6.72 3.73 -9.86
CA GLN A 64 6.29 4.42 -11.07
C GLN A 64 5.36 5.60 -10.77
N ILE A 65 4.45 5.46 -9.80
CA ILE A 65 3.58 6.56 -9.37
C ILE A 65 4.39 7.64 -8.66
N SER A 66 5.30 7.26 -7.75
CA SER A 66 6.20 8.17 -7.07
C SER A 66 7.02 8.99 -8.06
N ASN A 67 7.66 8.33 -9.03
CA ASN A 67 8.44 9.00 -10.07
C ASN A 67 7.60 9.92 -10.96
N ALA A 68 6.40 9.48 -11.37
CA ALA A 68 5.53 10.25 -12.27
C ALA A 68 4.95 11.52 -11.61
N LEU A 69 4.73 11.48 -10.29
CA LEU A 69 4.09 12.57 -9.56
C LEU A 69 5.04 13.36 -8.66
N GLY A 70 6.25 12.86 -8.43
CA GLY A 70 7.23 13.47 -7.53
C GLY A 70 6.79 13.42 -6.07
N ILE A 71 6.12 12.35 -5.64
CA ILE A 71 5.58 12.19 -4.28
C ILE A 71 6.28 11.04 -3.54
N PRO A 72 6.49 11.17 -2.21
CA PRO A 72 7.19 10.17 -1.42
C PRO A 72 6.36 8.89 -1.22
N ILE A 73 7.07 7.79 -0.91
CA ILE A 73 6.51 6.50 -0.53
C ILE A 73 6.72 6.28 0.96
N GLY A 74 5.65 6.04 1.69
CA GLY A 74 5.65 5.65 3.11
C GLY A 74 5.23 4.21 3.29
N MET A 75 5.96 3.45 4.13
CA MET A 75 5.62 2.10 4.53
C MET A 75 6.36 1.70 5.80
N ASN A 76 6.00 0.57 6.40
CA ASN A 76 6.74 0.06 7.56
C ASN A 76 8.05 -0.61 7.13
N GLU A 77 9.12 -0.37 7.90
CA GLU A 77 10.48 -0.88 7.61
C GLU A 77 10.53 -2.41 7.52
N LYS A 78 9.75 -3.13 8.31
CA LYS A 78 9.74 -4.59 8.34
C LYS A 78 9.36 -5.22 7.01
N ASP A 79 8.64 -4.53 6.17
CA ASP A 79 8.21 -5.01 4.86
C ASP A 79 9.17 -4.64 3.72
N CYS A 80 10.25 -3.88 3.98
CA CYS A 80 11.21 -3.50 2.93
C CYS A 80 11.83 -4.70 2.22
N SER A 81 11.98 -5.84 2.88
CA SER A 81 12.51 -7.06 2.27
C SER A 81 11.59 -7.63 1.17
N LEU A 82 10.28 -7.39 1.27
CA LEU A 82 9.27 -7.84 0.30
C LEU A 82 9.35 -7.11 -1.04
N ILE A 83 9.92 -5.90 -1.07
CA ILE A 83 10.15 -5.14 -2.32
C ILE A 83 11.06 -5.92 -3.26
N LYS A 84 12.08 -6.61 -2.72
CA LYS A 84 13.01 -7.42 -3.52
C LYS A 84 12.44 -8.78 -3.89
N SER A 85 11.67 -9.37 -3.00
CA SER A 85 10.99 -10.65 -3.24
C SER A 85 9.81 -10.79 -2.29
N ASN A 86 8.64 -10.97 -2.84
CA ASN A 86 7.39 -11.17 -2.07
C ASN A 86 7.38 -12.47 -1.24
N THR A 87 8.39 -13.30 -1.37
CA THR A 87 8.56 -14.54 -0.59
C THR A 87 9.55 -14.41 0.58
N ASN A 88 10.11 -13.23 0.81
CA ASN A 88 11.11 -13.01 1.86
C ASN A 88 10.57 -13.10 3.30
N GLN A 89 9.26 -13.03 3.48
CA GLN A 89 8.60 -13.33 4.76
C GLN A 89 7.88 -14.67 4.68
N ARG A 90 7.87 -15.41 5.81
CA ARG A 90 7.21 -16.71 5.87
C ARG A 90 5.70 -16.53 5.91
N LEU A 91 5.04 -17.03 4.87
CA LEU A 91 3.59 -17.21 4.87
C LEU A 91 3.28 -18.60 5.43
N SER A 92 2.38 -18.70 6.40
CA SER A 92 1.95 -19.96 6.98
C SER A 92 0.44 -20.14 6.87
N ALA A 93 0.01 -21.36 6.68
CA ALA A 93 -1.40 -21.72 6.71
C ALA A 93 -1.58 -23.03 7.52
N GLU A 94 -2.49 -23.02 8.48
CA GLU A 94 -2.74 -24.19 9.33
C GLU A 94 -3.75 -25.16 8.72
N SER A 95 -4.76 -24.65 8.02
CA SER A 95 -5.79 -25.48 7.39
C SER A 95 -5.34 -26.06 6.03
N PHE A 96 -5.91 -27.21 5.65
CA PHE A 96 -5.63 -27.85 4.36
C PHE A 96 -6.00 -26.95 3.16
N LEU A 97 -7.16 -26.29 3.21
CA LEU A 97 -7.59 -25.32 2.20
C LEU A 97 -6.64 -24.10 2.18
N GLY A 98 -6.23 -23.62 3.35
CA GLY A 98 -5.25 -22.55 3.48
C GLY A 98 -3.91 -22.90 2.80
N LYS A 99 -3.43 -24.15 2.93
CA LYS A 99 -2.21 -24.61 2.26
C LYS A 99 -2.34 -24.62 0.73
N ILE A 100 -3.50 -24.96 0.19
CA ILE A 100 -3.75 -24.91 -1.26
C ILE A 100 -3.75 -23.46 -1.74
N VAL A 101 -4.47 -22.58 -1.07
CA VAL A 101 -4.49 -21.14 -1.40
C VAL A 101 -3.09 -20.55 -1.31
N LEU A 102 -2.36 -20.87 -0.25
CA LEU A 102 -0.97 -20.43 -0.07
C LEU A 102 -0.06 -20.91 -1.21
N SER A 103 -0.20 -22.15 -1.66
CA SER A 103 0.63 -22.69 -2.75
C SER A 103 0.38 -21.98 -4.09
N VAL A 104 -0.86 -21.56 -4.36
CA VAL A 104 -1.20 -20.76 -5.55
C VAL A 104 -0.65 -19.35 -5.41
N SER A 105 -0.85 -18.72 -4.25
CA SER A 105 -0.33 -17.37 -3.96
C SER A 105 1.20 -17.31 -4.07
N LEU A 106 1.93 -18.30 -3.54
CA LEU A 106 3.38 -18.37 -3.64
C LEU A 106 3.88 -18.47 -5.10
N LYS A 107 3.15 -19.14 -5.99
CA LYS A 107 3.47 -19.17 -7.42
C LYS A 107 3.28 -17.79 -8.06
N GLU A 108 2.19 -17.09 -7.74
CA GLU A 108 1.98 -15.71 -8.19
C GLU A 108 3.07 -14.78 -7.65
N PHE A 109 3.37 -14.83 -6.36
CA PHE A 109 4.41 -14.00 -5.73
C PHE A 109 5.80 -14.24 -6.34
N SER A 110 6.11 -15.48 -6.74
CA SER A 110 7.39 -15.81 -7.39
C SER A 110 7.45 -15.38 -8.86
N ALA A 111 6.30 -15.25 -9.52
CA ALA A 111 6.21 -14.87 -10.92
C ALA A 111 6.21 -13.35 -11.15
N HIS A 112 5.85 -12.57 -10.11
CA HIS A 112 5.81 -11.12 -10.18
C HIS A 112 7.08 -10.50 -9.61
N THR A 113 7.69 -9.60 -10.38
CA THR A 113 8.77 -8.72 -9.95
C THR A 113 8.28 -7.29 -10.04
N MET A 114 8.41 -6.55 -8.95
CA MET A 114 8.13 -5.12 -8.97
C MET A 114 9.43 -4.32 -9.16
N GLU A 115 9.32 -3.10 -9.65
CA GLU A 115 10.43 -2.16 -9.69
C GLU A 115 10.90 -1.87 -8.27
N GLU A 116 12.20 -2.05 -7.99
CA GLU A 116 12.75 -1.80 -6.67
C GLU A 116 12.68 -0.30 -6.34
N PHE A 117 12.28 0.00 -5.14
CA PHE A 117 12.31 1.35 -4.57
C PHE A 117 12.78 1.31 -3.12
N LYS A 118 13.12 2.47 -2.61
CA LYS A 118 13.39 2.67 -1.19
C LYS A 118 12.30 3.59 -0.64
N PRO A 119 11.63 3.23 0.46
CA PRO A 119 10.66 4.13 1.06
C PRO A 119 11.35 5.42 1.53
N ASP A 120 10.70 6.54 1.28
CA ASP A 120 11.15 7.87 1.71
C ASP A 120 10.77 8.11 3.17
N VAL A 121 9.67 7.50 3.61
CA VAL A 121 9.10 7.66 4.95
C VAL A 121 8.89 6.29 5.59
N LEU A 122 9.49 6.09 6.77
CA LEU A 122 9.23 4.89 7.57
C LEU A 122 8.06 5.16 8.51
N LEU A 123 6.97 4.41 8.31
CA LEU A 123 5.73 4.57 9.06
C LEU A 123 5.62 3.54 10.18
N ASN A 124 5.33 4.03 11.38
CA ASN A 124 5.19 3.22 12.60
C ASN A 124 3.82 3.45 13.24
N ASP A 125 3.48 2.59 14.19
CA ASP A 125 2.24 2.74 14.97
C ASP A 125 2.13 4.13 15.60
N LYS A 126 0.96 4.75 15.44
CA LYS A 126 0.60 6.10 15.92
C LYS A 126 1.28 7.27 15.20
N ASP A 127 2.04 7.03 14.14
CA ASP A 127 2.54 8.13 13.32
C ASP A 127 1.38 8.91 12.70
N SER A 128 1.44 10.24 12.78
CA SER A 128 0.42 11.12 12.21
C SER A 128 0.76 11.49 10.76
N LEU A 129 -0.26 11.50 9.90
CA LEU A 129 -0.15 11.92 8.50
C LEU A 129 -0.51 13.39 8.29
N SER A 130 -0.66 14.18 9.35
CA SER A 130 -1.00 15.61 9.32
C SER A 130 0.00 16.46 8.53
N ALA A 131 1.28 16.07 8.48
CA ALA A 131 2.30 16.72 7.65
C ALA A 131 1.98 16.67 6.14
N TYR A 132 1.17 15.70 5.72
CA TYR A 132 0.67 15.54 4.34
C TYR A 132 -0.73 16.14 4.15
N GLY A 133 -1.24 16.83 5.18
CA GLY A 133 -2.52 17.52 5.17
C GLY A 133 -3.73 16.64 5.51
N ILE A 134 -3.54 15.38 5.91
CA ILE A 134 -4.62 14.44 6.23
C ILE A 134 -4.63 14.13 7.73
N ASP A 135 -5.80 14.27 8.36
CA ASP A 135 -6.02 13.88 9.76
C ASP A 135 -6.24 12.37 9.84
N ALA A 136 -5.12 11.67 9.86
CA ALA A 136 -5.08 10.22 9.98
C ALA A 136 -3.86 9.78 10.78
N ASN A 137 -3.99 8.64 11.46
CA ASN A 137 -2.91 8.01 12.20
C ASN A 137 -2.65 6.59 11.67
N VAL A 138 -1.40 6.19 11.68
CA VAL A 138 -0.97 4.83 11.32
C VAL A 138 -1.31 3.87 12.47
N ILE A 139 -1.79 2.68 12.13
CA ILE A 139 -2.05 1.58 13.05
C ILE A 139 -1.20 0.39 12.62
N ALA A 140 -0.38 -0.16 13.51
CA ALA A 140 0.34 -1.39 13.23
C ALA A 140 -0.60 -2.60 13.30
N LEU A 141 -0.64 -3.42 12.25
CA LEU A 141 -1.50 -4.59 12.10
C LEU A 141 -0.68 -5.84 11.70
N PRO A 142 0.38 -6.19 12.45
CA PRO A 142 1.23 -7.32 12.08
C PRO A 142 0.43 -8.63 12.05
N GLY A 143 0.66 -9.46 11.03
CA GLY A 143 -0.03 -10.75 10.87
C GLY A 143 0.03 -11.26 9.45
N HIS A 144 -0.55 -10.54 8.49
CA HIS A 144 -0.45 -10.88 7.07
C HIS A 144 0.99 -10.72 6.57
N THR A 145 1.63 -9.60 6.92
CA THR A 145 3.08 -9.39 6.89
C THR A 145 3.54 -8.88 8.25
N GLU A 146 4.86 -8.88 8.48
CA GLU A 146 5.43 -8.35 9.74
C GLU A 146 5.28 -6.83 9.84
N GLY A 147 5.25 -6.14 8.70
CA GLY A 147 5.12 -4.69 8.58
C GLY A 147 3.75 -4.21 8.14
N SER A 148 2.71 -5.06 8.18
CA SER A 148 1.35 -4.61 7.84
C SER A 148 0.91 -3.44 8.72
N ILE A 149 0.38 -2.40 8.07
CA ILE A 149 -0.20 -1.23 8.71
C ILE A 149 -1.58 -0.93 8.13
N GLY A 150 -2.39 -0.25 8.88
CA GLY A 150 -3.64 0.37 8.47
C GLY A 150 -3.65 1.85 8.81
N LEU A 151 -4.72 2.54 8.45
CA LEU A 151 -4.93 3.94 8.80
C LEU A 151 -6.24 4.11 9.57
N ASP A 152 -6.18 4.88 10.65
CA ASP A 152 -7.35 5.46 11.32
C ASP A 152 -7.57 6.87 10.76
N VAL A 153 -8.65 7.04 10.02
CA VAL A 153 -9.05 8.31 9.41
C VAL A 153 -10.33 8.77 10.09
N GLU A 154 -10.25 9.67 11.05
CA GLU A 154 -11.42 10.21 11.75
C GLU A 154 -12.37 9.10 12.29
N ASN A 155 -11.82 8.03 12.89
CA ASN A 155 -12.49 6.80 13.35
C ASN A 155 -13.02 5.88 12.21
N THR A 156 -12.54 6.05 10.99
CA THR A 156 -12.74 5.10 9.88
C THR A 156 -11.43 4.38 9.59
N TYR A 157 -11.46 3.06 9.54
CA TYR A 157 -10.26 2.23 9.36
C TYR A 157 -10.09 1.75 7.92
N LEU A 158 -8.89 1.90 7.40
CA LEU A 158 -8.42 1.42 6.11
C LEU A 158 -7.25 0.44 6.26
#